data_a939a4aa33b105297e2749de0fe243fe
#
_entry.id   a939a4aa33b105297e2749de0fe243fe
#
_cell.length_a   1.000
_cell.length_b   1.000
_cell.length_c   1.000
_cell.angle_alpha   90.00
_cell.angle_beta   90.00
_cell.angle_gamma   90.00
#
_symmetry.space_group_name_H-M   'P 1'
#
loop_
_entity.id
_entity.type
_entity.pdbx_description
1 polymer ?
#
loop_
_entity_poly.entity_id
_entity_poly.type
_entity_poly.pdbx_seq_one_letter_code
_entity_poly.pdbx_strand_id
1 'polypeptide(L)'
;PTMSIFDNVIAGYKLNGIRLKKKEKEEIVETCLTNVGLWNEVKDALFKKGTFLSGGQQQRLCIARALALKPEVLLMDEPTSALDPIATNRIEELLLELKKEFTIIIVTHNMSQAARISDYSMFMYLGELIEYDKTRIMFTNPRDKRTEEYLTGQFG
;
A
#
# COMPACT_ATOMS: atom_id res chain seq x y z
N PRO A 1 12.34 -10.29 6.37
CA PRO A 1 12.61 -11.31 5.33
C PRO A 1 12.72 -12.74 5.88
N THR A 2 13.07 -12.92 7.18
CA THR A 2 13.30 -14.24 7.78
C THR A 2 12.05 -14.87 8.41
N MET A 3 11.00 -14.09 8.62
CA MET A 3 9.74 -14.52 9.24
C MET A 3 8.88 -15.31 8.28
N SER A 4 8.07 -16.25 8.81
CA SER A 4 7.03 -16.94 8.04
C SER A 4 5.96 -15.96 7.52
N ILE A 5 5.14 -16.37 6.55
CA ILE A 5 3.98 -15.60 6.08
C ILE A 5 3.06 -15.31 7.27
N PHE A 6 2.76 -16.34 8.08
CA PHE A 6 1.94 -16.23 9.29
C PHE A 6 2.50 -15.18 10.27
N ASP A 7 3.79 -15.32 10.64
CA ASP A 7 4.43 -14.40 11.59
C ASP A 7 4.53 -12.96 11.06
N ASN A 8 4.64 -12.77 9.74
CA ASN A 8 4.64 -11.43 9.14
C ASN A 8 3.32 -10.71 9.44
N VAL A 9 2.17 -11.36 9.24
CA VAL A 9 0.86 -10.74 9.46
C VAL A 9 0.68 -10.30 10.91
N ILE A 10 1.06 -11.15 11.87
CA ILE A 10 0.90 -10.85 13.31
C ILE A 10 2.09 -10.12 13.94
N ALA A 11 3.09 -9.74 13.16
CA ALA A 11 4.32 -9.11 13.67
C ALA A 11 4.06 -7.86 14.51
N GLY A 12 3.11 -7.03 14.10
CA GLY A 12 2.75 -5.80 14.80
C GLY A 12 2.28 -6.05 16.24
N TYR A 13 1.47 -7.07 16.46
CA TYR A 13 1.03 -7.44 17.82
C TYR A 13 2.20 -7.83 18.72
N LYS A 14 3.13 -8.64 18.15
CA LYS A 14 4.32 -9.07 18.87
C LYS A 14 5.24 -7.89 19.23
N LEU A 15 5.42 -6.95 18.32
CA LEU A 15 6.23 -5.74 18.54
C LEU A 15 5.63 -4.83 19.61
N ASN A 16 4.31 -4.74 19.68
CA ASN A 16 3.59 -3.95 20.69
C ASN A 16 3.35 -4.71 22.00
N GLY A 17 3.94 -5.91 22.20
CA GLY A 17 3.80 -6.69 23.42
C GLY A 17 2.41 -7.29 23.65
N ILE A 18 1.54 -7.26 22.64
CA ILE A 18 0.16 -7.78 22.71
C ILE A 18 0.18 -9.29 22.54
N ARG A 19 -0.29 -10.00 23.55
CA ARG A 19 -0.40 -11.47 23.53
C ARG A 19 -1.75 -11.90 22.97
N LEU A 20 -1.72 -12.63 21.85
CA LEU A 20 -2.89 -13.22 21.22
C LEU A 20 -2.95 -14.72 21.51
N LYS A 21 -4.15 -15.28 21.72
CA LYS A 21 -4.39 -16.71 21.75
C LYS A 21 -4.21 -17.31 20.36
N LYS A 22 -3.98 -18.62 20.27
CA LYS A 22 -3.75 -19.31 18.98
C LYS A 22 -4.87 -19.05 17.97
N LYS A 23 -6.11 -19.21 18.40
CA LYS A 23 -7.30 -19.03 17.55
C LYS A 23 -7.41 -17.58 17.02
N GLU A 24 -7.17 -16.58 17.87
CA GLU A 24 -7.18 -15.16 17.48
C GLU A 24 -6.13 -14.86 16.40
N LYS A 25 -4.93 -15.45 16.52
CA LYS A 25 -3.87 -15.31 15.49
C LYS A 25 -4.31 -15.90 14.15
N GLU A 26 -4.91 -17.10 14.18
CA GLU A 26 -5.39 -17.79 12.97
C GLU A 26 -6.48 -16.97 12.27
N GLU A 27 -7.46 -16.46 13.02
CA GLU A 27 -8.54 -15.60 12.49
C GLU A 27 -8.01 -14.29 11.90
N ILE A 28 -7.08 -13.62 12.57
CA ILE A 28 -6.45 -12.38 12.06
C ILE A 28 -5.70 -12.65 10.76
N VAL A 29 -4.90 -13.73 10.72
CA VAL A 29 -4.09 -14.08 9.55
C VAL A 29 -5.01 -14.38 8.35
N GLU A 30 -6.02 -15.22 8.53
CA GLU A 30 -6.98 -15.56 7.48
C GLU A 30 -7.70 -14.31 6.97
N THR A 31 -8.25 -13.49 7.86
CA THR A 31 -8.96 -12.26 7.51
C THR A 31 -8.05 -11.30 6.73
N CYS A 32 -6.86 -11.01 7.26
CA CYS A 32 -5.96 -10.05 6.61
C CYS A 32 -5.45 -10.54 5.25
N LEU A 33 -5.13 -11.82 5.11
CA LEU A 33 -4.69 -12.40 3.83
C LEU A 33 -5.85 -12.47 2.82
N THR A 34 -7.08 -12.65 3.30
CA THR A 34 -8.29 -12.62 2.45
C THR A 34 -8.54 -11.22 1.93
N ASN A 35 -8.47 -10.21 2.79
CA ASN A 35 -8.68 -8.80 2.43
C ASN A 35 -7.71 -8.30 1.35
N VAL A 36 -6.50 -8.85 1.31
CA VAL A 36 -5.51 -8.51 0.27
C VAL A 36 -5.49 -9.51 -0.91
N GLY A 37 -6.46 -10.42 -0.99
CA GLY A 37 -6.58 -11.40 -2.05
C GLY A 37 -5.41 -12.40 -2.11
N LEU A 38 -4.74 -12.66 -0.98
CA LEU A 38 -3.56 -13.53 -0.93
C LEU A 38 -3.86 -14.90 -0.31
N TRP A 39 -4.95 -15.04 0.46
CA TRP A 39 -5.27 -16.24 1.23
C TRP A 39 -5.22 -17.53 0.40
N ASN A 40 -5.95 -17.56 -0.71
CA ASN A 40 -6.04 -18.76 -1.55
C ASN A 40 -4.72 -19.18 -2.19
N GLU A 41 -3.78 -18.24 -2.31
CA GLU A 41 -2.46 -18.52 -2.88
C GLU A 41 -1.48 -19.09 -1.85
N VAL A 42 -1.71 -18.82 -0.55
CA VAL A 42 -0.70 -19.10 0.50
C VAL A 42 -1.20 -19.92 1.69
N LYS A 43 -2.50 -20.23 1.79
CA LYS A 43 -3.10 -20.93 2.95
C LYS A 43 -2.40 -22.26 3.31
N ASP A 44 -1.88 -22.97 2.29
CA ASP A 44 -1.16 -24.24 2.49
C ASP A 44 0.35 -24.03 2.73
N ALA A 45 0.82 -22.77 2.75
CA ALA A 45 2.24 -22.41 2.88
C ALA A 45 2.51 -21.36 3.96
N LEU A 46 1.60 -21.12 4.89
CA LEU A 46 1.65 -20.05 5.90
C LEU A 46 2.95 -20.03 6.73
N PHE A 47 3.54 -21.19 6.97
CA PHE A 47 4.77 -21.31 7.74
C PHE A 47 6.05 -21.26 6.89
N LYS A 48 5.94 -21.14 5.56
CA LYS A 48 7.09 -20.83 4.70
C LYS A 48 7.52 -19.37 4.90
N LYS A 49 8.81 -19.10 4.63
CA LYS A 49 9.37 -17.74 4.74
C LYS A 49 8.69 -16.79 3.75
N GLY A 50 8.46 -15.54 4.14
CA GLY A 50 7.89 -14.52 3.26
C GLY A 50 8.69 -14.29 1.97
N THR A 51 9.99 -14.57 1.97
CA THR A 51 10.87 -14.52 0.79
C THR A 51 10.57 -15.58 -0.27
N PHE A 52 9.74 -16.58 0.05
CA PHE A 52 9.25 -17.56 -0.91
C PHE A 52 8.25 -16.95 -1.91
N LEU A 53 7.64 -15.84 -1.57
CA LEU A 53 6.61 -15.15 -2.35
C LEU A 53 7.22 -14.32 -3.50
N SER A 54 6.46 -14.14 -4.59
CA SER A 54 6.78 -13.18 -5.64
C SER A 54 6.74 -11.74 -5.12
N GLY A 55 7.31 -10.78 -5.84
CA GLY A 55 7.31 -9.37 -5.44
C GLY A 55 5.91 -8.83 -5.13
N GLY A 56 4.95 -9.04 -6.02
CA GLY A 56 3.57 -8.62 -5.82
C GLY A 56 2.87 -9.33 -4.65
N GLN A 57 3.19 -10.60 -4.40
CA GLN A 57 2.70 -11.32 -3.22
C GLN A 57 3.34 -10.78 -1.93
N GLN A 58 4.63 -10.44 -1.94
CA GLN A 58 5.32 -9.82 -0.81
C GLN A 58 4.71 -8.47 -0.48
N GLN A 59 4.38 -7.66 -1.49
CA GLN A 59 3.73 -6.36 -1.29
C GLN A 59 2.36 -6.52 -0.65
N ARG A 60 1.51 -7.44 -1.15
CA ARG A 60 0.22 -7.76 -0.53
C ARG A 60 0.38 -8.28 0.90
N LEU A 61 1.41 -9.07 1.19
CA LEU A 61 1.72 -9.50 2.55
C LEU A 61 2.11 -8.31 3.46
N CYS A 62 2.85 -7.32 2.95
CA CYS A 62 3.16 -6.10 3.69
C CYS A 62 1.90 -5.29 4.02
N ILE A 63 0.95 -5.18 3.08
CA ILE A 63 -0.35 -4.55 3.32
C ILE A 63 -1.15 -5.34 4.36
N ALA A 64 -1.25 -6.67 4.24
CA ALA A 64 -1.93 -7.53 5.21
C ALA A 64 -1.37 -7.35 6.63
N ARG A 65 -0.05 -7.25 6.77
CA ARG A 65 0.63 -6.98 8.04
C ARG A 65 0.24 -5.63 8.63
N ALA A 66 0.10 -4.60 7.81
CA ALA A 66 -0.33 -3.27 8.27
C ALA A 66 -1.81 -3.29 8.70
N LEU A 67 -2.68 -3.91 7.91
CA LEU A 67 -4.12 -4.02 8.20
C LEU A 67 -4.42 -4.82 9.47
N ALA A 68 -3.55 -5.77 9.84
CA ALA A 68 -3.73 -6.59 11.05
C ALA A 68 -3.86 -5.75 12.33
N LEU A 69 -3.24 -4.58 12.39
CA LEU A 69 -3.33 -3.64 13.52
C LEU A 69 -4.56 -2.72 13.46
N LYS A 70 -5.42 -2.86 12.45
CA LYS A 70 -6.61 -2.03 12.22
C LYS A 70 -6.28 -0.53 12.28
N PRO A 71 -5.37 -0.04 11.44
CA PRO A 71 -4.96 1.36 11.44
C PRO A 71 -6.10 2.26 10.96
N GLU A 72 -6.15 3.52 11.43
CA GLU A 72 -7.03 4.54 10.86
C GLU A 72 -6.45 5.12 9.56
N VAL A 73 -5.12 5.17 9.47
CA VAL A 73 -4.39 5.70 8.32
C VAL A 73 -3.33 4.70 7.88
N LEU A 74 -3.29 4.41 6.58
CA LEU A 74 -2.31 3.54 5.96
C LEU A 74 -1.32 4.38 5.15
N LEU A 75 -0.04 4.33 5.52
CA LEU A 75 1.03 5.04 4.82
C LEU A 75 1.77 4.06 3.92
N MET A 76 1.95 4.42 2.65
CA MET A 76 2.67 3.63 1.67
C MET A 76 3.70 4.49 0.93
N ASP A 77 4.91 3.98 0.85
CA ASP A 77 6.01 4.61 0.12
C ASP A 77 6.36 3.73 -1.09
N GLU A 78 6.13 4.26 -2.29
CA GLU A 78 6.39 3.62 -3.58
C GLU A 78 5.88 2.16 -3.67
N PRO A 79 4.59 1.89 -3.38
CA PRO A 79 4.09 0.53 -3.18
C PRO A 79 4.17 -0.37 -4.42
N THR A 80 4.44 0.17 -5.60
CA THR A 80 4.48 -0.57 -6.87
C THR A 80 5.77 -0.42 -7.66
N SER A 81 6.76 0.34 -7.16
CA SER A 81 7.98 0.71 -7.91
C SER A 81 8.82 -0.49 -8.38
N ALA A 82 8.79 -1.62 -7.66
CA ALA A 82 9.54 -2.83 -7.99
C ALA A 82 8.66 -3.95 -8.58
N LEU A 83 7.45 -3.63 -9.07
CA LEU A 83 6.50 -4.61 -9.57
C LEU A 83 6.35 -4.53 -11.10
N ASP A 84 6.05 -5.67 -11.70
CA ASP A 84 5.62 -5.73 -13.08
C ASP A 84 4.20 -5.11 -13.25
N PRO A 85 3.78 -4.79 -14.50
CA PRO A 85 2.50 -4.12 -14.74
C PRO A 85 1.28 -4.91 -14.23
N ILE A 86 1.31 -6.24 -14.28
CA ILE A 86 0.18 -7.08 -13.82
C ILE A 86 0.08 -7.02 -12.30
N ALA A 87 1.20 -7.14 -11.60
CA ALA A 87 1.24 -7.02 -10.14
C ALA A 87 0.87 -5.60 -9.69
N THR A 88 1.31 -4.56 -10.42
CA THR A 88 0.94 -3.15 -10.19
C THR A 88 -0.56 -2.97 -10.26
N ASN A 89 -1.21 -3.44 -11.32
CA ASN A 89 -2.67 -3.33 -11.47
C ASN A 89 -3.42 -4.01 -10.31
N ARG A 90 -2.98 -5.19 -9.88
CA ARG A 90 -3.58 -5.88 -8.72
C ARG A 90 -3.46 -5.08 -7.42
N ILE A 91 -2.34 -4.39 -7.21
CA ILE A 91 -2.17 -3.51 -6.05
C ILE A 91 -3.07 -2.27 -6.18
N GLU A 92 -3.16 -1.66 -7.35
CA GLU A 92 -4.04 -0.51 -7.58
C GLU A 92 -5.53 -0.86 -7.34
N GLU A 93 -5.99 -2.01 -7.85
CA GLU A 93 -7.34 -2.52 -7.58
C GLU A 93 -7.58 -2.74 -6.09
N LEU A 94 -6.63 -3.35 -5.38
CA LEU A 94 -6.68 -3.53 -3.93
C LEU A 94 -6.77 -2.18 -3.20
N LEU A 95 -5.99 -1.17 -3.60
CA LEU A 95 -6.00 0.15 -2.99
C LEU A 95 -7.35 0.86 -3.20
N LEU A 96 -7.96 0.71 -4.37
CA LEU A 96 -9.30 1.25 -4.66
C LEU A 96 -10.39 0.63 -3.79
N GLU A 97 -10.25 -0.65 -3.41
CA GLU A 97 -11.15 -1.28 -2.44
C GLU A 97 -10.86 -0.81 -1.01
N LEU A 98 -9.60 -0.82 -0.60
CA LEU A 98 -9.20 -0.44 0.76
C LEU A 98 -9.51 1.03 1.10
N LYS A 99 -9.45 1.95 0.14
CA LYS A 99 -9.78 3.37 0.39
C LYS A 99 -11.23 3.62 0.78
N LYS A 100 -12.12 2.64 0.62
CA LYS A 100 -13.51 2.72 1.10
C LYS A 100 -13.61 2.63 2.62
N GLU A 101 -12.63 2.00 3.26
CA GLU A 101 -12.61 1.72 4.70
C GLU A 101 -11.49 2.47 5.44
N PHE A 102 -10.40 2.80 4.74
CA PHE A 102 -9.19 3.38 5.32
C PHE A 102 -8.82 4.70 4.66
N THR A 103 -8.25 5.61 5.45
CA THR A 103 -7.50 6.74 4.88
C THR A 103 -6.14 6.23 4.40
N ILE A 104 -5.85 6.40 3.10
CA ILE A 104 -4.59 5.94 2.50
C ILE A 104 -3.78 7.14 2.04
N ILE A 105 -2.52 7.21 2.45
CA ILE A 105 -1.56 8.19 1.99
C ILE A 105 -0.45 7.43 1.24
N ILE A 106 -0.23 7.79 -0.02
CA ILE A 106 0.75 7.14 -0.90
C ILE A 106 1.77 8.17 -1.35
N VAL A 107 3.05 7.84 -1.20
CA VAL A 107 4.13 8.54 -1.88
C VAL A 107 4.45 7.77 -3.15
N THR A 108 4.44 8.45 -4.29
CA THR A 108 4.79 7.86 -5.59
C THR A 108 5.35 8.92 -6.54
N HIS A 109 6.28 8.53 -7.39
CA HIS A 109 6.74 9.33 -8.52
C HIS A 109 6.00 8.97 -9.82
N ASN A 110 5.09 7.99 -9.79
CA ASN A 110 4.30 7.58 -10.95
C ASN A 110 3.02 8.42 -11.04
N MET A 111 3.08 9.48 -11.85
CA MET A 111 1.95 10.41 -12.04
C MET A 111 0.70 9.71 -12.59
N SER A 112 0.87 8.75 -13.50
CA SER A 112 -0.25 7.99 -14.04
C SER A 112 -0.95 7.15 -12.96
N GLN A 113 -0.21 6.59 -12.03
CA GLN A 113 -0.76 5.89 -10.86
C GLN A 113 -1.52 6.86 -9.96
N ALA A 114 -0.89 7.98 -9.57
CA ALA A 114 -1.54 9.00 -8.75
C ALA A 114 -2.87 9.46 -9.37
N ALA A 115 -2.88 9.73 -10.68
CA ALA A 115 -4.09 10.15 -11.41
C ALA A 115 -5.21 9.11 -11.36
N ARG A 116 -4.89 7.81 -11.36
CA ARG A 116 -5.89 6.74 -11.39
C ARG A 116 -6.50 6.42 -10.03
N ILE A 117 -5.69 6.44 -8.96
CA ILE A 117 -6.12 5.87 -7.68
C ILE A 117 -6.41 6.88 -6.58
N SER A 118 -5.88 8.12 -6.67
CA SER A 118 -6.04 9.11 -5.60
C SER A 118 -7.21 10.05 -5.81
N ASP A 119 -7.86 10.44 -4.73
CA ASP A 119 -8.94 11.43 -4.71
C ASP A 119 -8.36 12.86 -4.59
N TYR A 120 -7.28 13.00 -3.81
CA TYR A 120 -6.51 14.22 -3.63
C TYR A 120 -5.04 13.96 -3.92
N SER A 121 -4.35 14.95 -4.43
CA SER A 121 -2.90 14.91 -4.67
C SER A 121 -2.21 16.08 -4.00
N MET A 122 -0.98 15.82 -3.57
CA MET A 122 -0.11 16.78 -2.91
C MET A 122 1.23 16.78 -3.65
N PHE A 123 1.63 17.92 -4.19
CA PHE A 123 2.96 18.09 -4.75
C PHE A 123 3.87 18.73 -3.73
N MET A 124 4.98 18.05 -3.44
CA MET A 124 6.01 18.52 -2.52
C MET A 124 7.33 18.65 -3.26
N TYR A 125 8.06 19.72 -2.99
CA TYR A 125 9.40 19.96 -3.53
C TYR A 125 10.32 20.54 -2.46
N LEU A 126 11.50 19.93 -2.28
CA LEU A 126 12.51 20.31 -1.28
C LEU A 126 11.95 20.49 0.14
N GLY A 127 10.98 19.65 0.53
CA GLY A 127 10.36 19.72 1.86
C GLY A 127 9.21 20.72 1.98
N GLU A 128 8.91 21.48 0.93
CA GLU A 128 7.80 22.43 0.90
C GLU A 128 6.58 21.83 0.23
N LEU A 129 5.40 22.12 0.76
CA LEU A 129 4.12 21.85 0.11
C LEU A 129 3.89 22.92 -0.96
N ILE A 130 3.92 22.51 -2.21
CA ILE A 130 3.76 23.41 -3.36
C ILE A 130 2.28 23.54 -3.71
N GLU A 131 1.59 22.43 -3.84
CA GLU A 131 0.15 22.42 -4.19
C GLU A 131 -0.55 21.21 -3.54
N TYR A 132 -1.82 21.42 -3.17
CA TYR A 132 -2.73 20.39 -2.70
C TYR A 132 -4.13 20.68 -3.21
N ASP A 133 -4.69 19.74 -3.97
CA ASP A 133 -6.06 19.85 -4.47
C ASP A 133 -6.63 18.45 -4.81
N LYS A 134 -7.88 18.40 -5.27
CA LYS A 134 -8.44 17.19 -5.86
C LYS A 134 -7.55 16.75 -7.04
N THR A 135 -7.23 15.50 -7.10
CA THR A 135 -6.35 14.92 -8.12
C THR A 135 -6.75 15.34 -9.52
N ARG A 136 -8.04 15.26 -9.84
CA ARG A 136 -8.55 15.68 -11.15
C ARG A 136 -8.22 17.15 -11.47
N ILE A 137 -8.35 18.05 -10.50
CA ILE A 137 -8.08 19.49 -10.71
C ILE A 137 -6.59 19.69 -10.92
N MET A 138 -5.77 19.19 -10.00
CA MET A 138 -4.33 19.35 -10.02
C MET A 138 -3.69 18.80 -11.32
N PHE A 139 -4.20 17.68 -11.86
CA PHE A 139 -3.67 17.07 -13.07
C PHE A 139 -4.20 17.71 -14.39
N THR A 140 -5.27 18.49 -14.34
CA THR A 140 -5.83 19.15 -15.55
C THR A 140 -5.63 20.65 -15.59
N ASN A 141 -5.55 21.30 -14.43
CA ASN A 141 -5.43 22.74 -14.32
C ASN A 141 -4.70 23.10 -13.01
N PRO A 142 -3.40 22.76 -12.88
CA PRO A 142 -2.61 23.10 -11.70
C PRO A 142 -2.52 24.62 -11.52
N ARG A 143 -2.46 25.07 -10.27
CA ARG A 143 -2.40 26.50 -9.92
C ARG A 143 -0.97 26.99 -9.83
N ASP A 144 -0.02 26.14 -9.43
CA ASP A 144 1.40 26.50 -9.33
C ASP A 144 2.13 26.03 -10.60
N LYS A 145 2.89 26.92 -11.19
CA LYS A 145 3.67 26.64 -12.39
C LYS A 145 4.66 25.48 -12.22
N ARG A 146 5.22 25.31 -11.03
CA ARG A 146 6.12 24.19 -10.70
C ARG A 146 5.39 22.86 -10.77
N THR A 147 4.12 22.81 -10.35
CA THR A 147 3.26 21.62 -10.49
C THR A 147 3.03 21.29 -11.96
N GLU A 148 2.73 22.30 -12.79
CA GLU A 148 2.53 22.12 -14.23
C GLU A 148 3.81 21.59 -14.90
N GLU A 149 4.95 22.20 -14.62
CA GLU A 149 6.24 21.79 -15.16
C GLU A 149 6.60 20.35 -14.74
N TYR A 150 6.31 19.97 -13.49
CA TYR A 150 6.53 18.61 -13.01
C TYR A 150 5.63 17.59 -13.71
N LEU A 151 4.34 17.88 -13.83
CA LEU A 151 3.36 17.00 -14.47
C LEU A 151 3.61 16.83 -15.98
N THR A 152 4.14 17.86 -16.63
CA THR A 152 4.47 17.84 -18.08
C THR A 152 5.88 17.31 -18.37
N GLY A 153 6.66 16.97 -17.34
CA GLY A 153 8.04 16.49 -17.49
C GLY A 153 9.03 17.59 -17.91
N GLN A 154 8.71 18.84 -17.68
CA GLN A 154 9.55 20.02 -18.00
C GLN A 154 10.25 20.58 -16.75
N PHE A 155 10.11 19.88 -15.61
CA PHE A 155 10.65 20.28 -14.33
C PHE A 155 12.14 19.92 -14.24
N GLY A 156 13.04 20.93 -14.10
CA GLY A 156 14.48 20.75 -13.96
C GLY A 156 15.24 21.97 -14.39
#